data_82779e45a11f99ae751d5b61b4c0e1df
#
_entry.id   82779e45a11f99ae751d5b61b4c0e1df
#
_cell.length_a   1.000
_cell.length_b   1.000
_cell.length_c   1.000
_cell.angle_alpha   90.00
_cell.angle_beta   90.00
_cell.angle_gamma   90.00
#
_symmetry.space_group_name_H-M   'P 1'
#
loop_
_entity.id
_entity.type
_entity.pdbx_description
1 polymer ?
#
loop_
_entity_poly.entity_id
_entity_poly.type
_entity_poly.pdbx_seq_one_letter_code
_entity_poly.pdbx_strand_id
1 'polypeptide(L)'
;MLTRGLAPGPRQTRMTHCPPGDTVQRPWRGARRGARPRERRLLGLLRAKALLQSSASKTMSLATVPLSPRMHIESHDTVTLRAPARLHLGFLDPSASLGRRFGSIGVVIEGFETEVELSAALADRVTADTPEGHDQAERAASHLRALRERSGCAEPLHLRLLRVLPAHGGFGSGTQLALAIGRAFAQWHRLDVSTPMLAHWLGRGQRSGIGIHGFDLGGLLVDGGPGAEGHPAPLLSRIALPEDWRILVAQDRREHGLAGNDEQGAMAGLGAMPTARAAEICHEVLMRVLPGAAGAEFGSFAVGVSRIQKLLGEYFAPMQSGRAYTSAAVGRLMGWIGASAHPAAIGQSSWGPTGFAIVESQSRAEALEHAVRAAALIEPGLVLRIVAPRNRGAEIIDRRATRRAR
;
A
#
# COMPACT_ATOMS: atom_id res chain seq x y z
N MET A 1 -9.92 -78.80 3.23
CA MET A 1 -8.89 -78.96 2.19
C MET A 1 -8.58 -77.70 1.52
N LEU A 2 -7.33 -77.36 1.46
CA LEU A 2 -6.57 -76.31 0.75
C LEU A 2 -6.18 -75.05 1.57
N THR A 3 -5.03 -75.23 2.17
CA THR A 3 -4.05 -74.23 2.65
C THR A 3 -3.41 -73.46 1.52
N ARG A 4 -3.30 -72.11 1.67
CA ARG A 4 -2.29 -71.24 1.03
C ARG A 4 -2.21 -70.00 1.88
N GLY A 5 -1.16 -69.54 2.47
CA GLY A 5 0.22 -69.45 2.07
C GLY A 5 0.55 -67.99 2.40
N LEU A 6 1.13 -67.72 3.60
CA LEU A 6 1.60 -66.40 4.07
C LEU A 6 2.81 -65.99 3.23
N ALA A 7 2.74 -64.75 2.64
CA ALA A 7 3.88 -64.07 2.05
C ALA A 7 4.55 -63.14 3.08
N PRO A 8 5.88 -62.96 3.08
CA PRO A 8 6.61 -62.25 4.12
C PRO A 8 6.59 -60.72 3.93
N GLY A 9 6.47 -60.02 5.05
CA GLY A 9 6.51 -58.54 5.10
C GLY A 9 7.92 -57.96 4.85
N PRO A 10 8.00 -56.69 4.48
CA PRO A 10 9.27 -56.07 4.15
C PRO A 10 10.09 -55.73 5.39
N ARG A 11 11.39 -55.89 5.23
CA ARG A 11 12.45 -55.70 6.22
C ARG A 11 12.53 -54.27 6.71
N GLN A 12 12.57 -54.07 8.02
CA GLN A 12 12.98 -52.84 8.69
C GLN A 12 14.45 -52.55 8.43
N THR A 13 14.74 -51.46 7.78
CA THR A 13 16.08 -50.86 7.66
C THR A 13 16.40 -50.08 8.94
N ARG A 14 17.44 -50.50 9.62
CA ARG A 14 18.02 -49.85 10.79
C ARG A 14 18.53 -48.46 10.40
N MET A 15 18.03 -47.42 11.07
CA MET A 15 18.68 -46.10 11.08
C MET A 15 19.93 -46.17 11.97
N THR A 16 21.07 -45.90 11.37
CA THR A 16 22.36 -45.68 12.04
C THR A 16 22.36 -44.31 12.71
N HIS A 17 22.64 -44.30 14.02
CA HIS A 17 22.88 -43.10 14.81
C HIS A 17 24.10 -42.34 14.30
N CYS A 18 23.95 -41.03 14.04
CA CYS A 18 25.05 -40.05 14.01
C CYS A 18 25.27 -39.49 15.42
N PRO A 19 26.50 -39.32 15.87
CA PRO A 19 26.81 -38.74 17.18
C PRO A 19 26.65 -37.21 17.16
N PRO A 20 26.39 -36.56 18.30
CA PRO A 20 26.25 -35.11 18.40
C PRO A 20 27.61 -34.42 18.26
N GLY A 21 27.71 -33.49 17.29
CA GLY A 21 28.85 -32.63 17.11
C GLY A 21 28.81 -31.43 18.08
N ASP A 22 29.92 -31.24 18.77
CA ASP A 22 30.18 -30.15 19.72
C ASP A 22 30.02 -28.75 19.07
N THR A 23 29.13 -27.96 19.62
CA THR A 23 29.03 -26.52 19.38
C THR A 23 30.04 -25.80 20.24
N VAL A 24 31.17 -25.42 19.64
CA VAL A 24 32.12 -24.46 20.23
C VAL A 24 31.55 -23.04 20.14
N GLN A 25 31.01 -22.59 21.25
CA GLN A 25 30.73 -21.16 21.47
C GLN A 25 32.05 -20.43 21.67
N ARG A 26 32.38 -19.48 20.80
CA ARG A 26 33.42 -18.49 21.04
C ARG A 26 32.78 -17.18 21.52
N PRO A 27 33.18 -16.68 22.71
CA PRO A 27 32.68 -15.39 23.19
C PRO A 27 33.43 -14.24 22.52
N TRP A 28 32.70 -13.26 22.01
CA TRP A 28 33.21 -11.95 21.60
C TRP A 28 33.67 -11.17 22.83
N ARG A 29 34.97 -11.02 22.99
CA ARG A 29 35.56 -10.10 23.97
C ARG A 29 35.60 -8.68 23.40
N GLY A 30 35.00 -7.77 24.15
CA GLY A 30 35.03 -6.34 23.92
C GLY A 30 36.43 -5.76 23.99
N ALA A 31 36.73 -4.81 23.14
CA ALA A 31 37.84 -3.90 23.25
C ALA A 31 37.34 -2.55 23.76
N ARG A 32 37.83 -2.22 24.94
CA ARG A 32 37.66 -0.91 25.60
C ARG A 32 38.74 0.05 25.12
N ARG A 33 38.33 1.32 25.07
CA ARG A 33 39.09 2.56 25.39
C ARG A 33 40.10 3.08 24.39
N GLY A 34 39.89 4.36 24.08
CA GLY A 34 40.89 5.27 23.58
C GLY A 34 40.31 6.62 23.19
N ALA A 35 40.28 7.49 24.20
CA ALA A 35 40.82 8.84 24.26
C ALA A 35 40.13 9.97 23.46
N ARG A 36 39.56 10.89 24.19
CA ARG A 36 39.33 12.28 23.77
C ARG A 36 40.67 13.01 23.63
N PRO A 37 40.81 13.98 22.73
CA PRO A 37 41.58 15.17 22.99
C PRO A 37 40.75 16.45 22.88
N ARG A 38 40.73 17.12 23.97
CA ARG A 38 41.11 18.51 24.29
C ARG A 38 40.89 19.59 23.25
N GLU A 39 40.09 20.54 23.75
CA GLU A 39 40.04 21.94 23.39
C GLU A 39 41.38 22.54 22.99
N ARG A 40 41.41 23.34 21.97
CA ARG A 40 42.23 24.52 21.86
C ARG A 40 41.41 25.72 21.44
N ARG A 41 41.40 26.66 22.34
CA ARG A 41 40.83 28.00 22.29
C ARG A 41 41.66 28.91 21.39
N LEU A 42 40.93 29.86 20.83
CA LEU A 42 41.20 31.30 20.81
C LEU A 42 42.33 31.88 19.96
N LEU A 43 41.93 32.96 19.39
CA LEU A 43 42.61 34.21 19.01
C LEU A 43 42.86 34.46 17.51
N GLY A 44 42.15 35.47 17.07
CA GLY A 44 42.36 36.12 15.79
C GLY A 44 41.34 37.23 15.54
N LEU A 45 41.07 38.08 16.54
CA LEU A 45 40.40 39.37 16.38
C LEU A 45 41.43 40.43 15.96
N LEU A 46 40.96 41.32 15.08
CA LEU A 46 41.46 42.70 14.89
C LEU A 46 42.44 43.00 13.71
N ARG A 47 41.94 43.96 12.99
CA ARG A 47 42.55 44.96 12.09
C ARG A 47 42.36 44.70 10.60
N ALA A 48 41.64 45.54 9.85
CA ALA A 48 41.92 46.97 9.72
C ALA A 48 40.67 47.72 9.22
N LYS A 49 40.36 48.79 9.92
CA LYS A 49 39.61 49.97 9.43
C LYS A 49 40.57 50.85 8.66
N ALA A 50 40.00 51.58 7.69
CA ALA A 50 40.42 52.83 7.11
C ALA A 50 41.28 52.75 5.81
N LEU A 51 40.60 53.15 4.76
CA LEU A 51 41.05 54.32 3.96
C LEU A 51 39.89 54.85 3.12
N LEU A 52 39.40 55.98 3.56
CA LEU A 52 38.48 56.87 2.82
C LEU A 52 39.27 57.75 1.85
N GLN A 53 38.60 58.09 0.80
CA GLN A 53 38.76 59.31 -0.06
C GLN A 53 39.74 59.26 -1.21
N SER A 54 39.15 59.31 -2.42
CA SER A 54 39.36 60.42 -3.34
C SER A 54 38.54 60.30 -4.61
N SER A 55 37.61 61.22 -4.75
CA SER A 55 37.05 61.86 -5.95
C SER A 55 37.41 61.38 -7.36
N ALA A 56 36.37 61.14 -8.17
CA ALA A 56 36.21 61.80 -9.47
C ALA A 56 34.88 61.41 -10.12
N SER A 57 34.00 62.40 -10.26
CA SER A 57 32.84 62.41 -11.15
C SER A 57 33.22 61.93 -12.54
N LYS A 58 32.55 60.84 -12.99
CA LYS A 58 32.31 60.62 -14.43
C LYS A 58 30.84 60.16 -14.54
N THR A 59 30.02 61.08 -15.02
CA THR A 59 28.72 60.82 -15.59
C THR A 59 28.81 59.77 -16.66
N MET A 60 28.44 58.56 -16.36
CA MET A 60 28.21 57.51 -17.36
C MET A 60 26.70 57.33 -17.53
N SER A 61 26.27 57.59 -18.74
CA SER A 61 24.96 57.34 -19.31
C SER A 61 24.42 55.98 -18.89
N LEU A 62 23.25 55.97 -18.28
CA LEU A 62 22.45 54.79 -18.05
C LEU A 62 22.01 54.21 -19.42
N ALA A 63 22.82 53.30 -19.97
CA ALA A 63 22.38 52.41 -20.99
C ALA A 63 21.37 51.46 -20.31
N THR A 64 20.11 51.59 -20.69
CA THR A 64 19.03 50.66 -20.37
C THR A 64 19.46 49.27 -20.84
N VAL A 65 19.88 48.41 -19.91
CA VAL A 65 20.03 46.99 -20.16
C VAL A 65 18.67 46.45 -20.49
N PRO A 66 18.41 45.87 -21.65
CA PRO A 66 17.15 45.26 -21.96
C PRO A 66 16.96 44.12 -20.94
N LEU A 67 15.87 44.17 -20.17
CA LEU A 67 15.37 43.09 -19.40
C LEU A 67 15.25 41.87 -20.34
N SER A 68 16.12 40.89 -20.16
CA SER A 68 16.00 39.61 -20.83
C SER A 68 14.57 39.13 -20.71
N PRO A 69 13.94 38.65 -21.78
CA PRO A 69 12.58 38.13 -21.70
C PRO A 69 12.59 37.03 -20.64
N ARG A 70 11.69 37.16 -19.65
CA ARG A 70 11.38 36.09 -18.73
C ARG A 70 11.06 34.88 -19.59
N MET A 71 12.00 33.99 -19.72
CA MET A 71 11.73 32.67 -20.29
C MET A 71 10.62 32.05 -19.42
N HIS A 72 9.38 32.12 -19.91
CA HIS A 72 8.37 31.19 -19.50
C HIS A 72 8.89 29.81 -19.87
N ILE A 73 9.48 29.12 -18.90
CA ILE A 73 9.76 27.71 -19.03
C ILE A 73 8.41 27.02 -18.92
N GLU A 74 7.61 27.03 -19.98
CA GLU A 74 6.65 25.97 -20.21
C GLU A 74 7.46 24.74 -20.61
N SER A 75 8.10 24.11 -19.63
CA SER A 75 8.68 22.81 -19.88
C SER A 75 7.49 21.85 -19.99
N HIS A 76 7.25 21.37 -21.20
CA HIS A 76 6.29 20.27 -21.43
C HIS A 76 6.79 18.94 -20.85
N ASP A 77 7.91 18.98 -20.12
CA ASP A 77 8.52 17.84 -19.47
C ASP A 77 7.73 17.47 -18.21
N THR A 78 7.06 16.34 -18.26
CA THR A 78 6.29 15.82 -17.13
C THR A 78 6.54 14.33 -16.90
N VAL A 79 6.39 13.90 -15.65
CA VAL A 79 6.27 12.51 -15.26
C VAL A 79 4.92 12.33 -14.60
N THR A 80 4.03 11.59 -15.25
CA THR A 80 2.71 11.25 -14.71
C THR A 80 2.72 9.82 -14.19
N LEU A 81 2.09 9.60 -13.04
CA LEU A 81 1.96 8.28 -12.43
C LEU A 81 0.52 8.01 -12.03
N ARG A 82 0.01 6.82 -12.43
CA ARG A 82 -1.30 6.28 -12.05
C ARG A 82 -1.13 5.08 -11.17
N ALA A 83 -1.55 5.19 -9.91
CA ALA A 83 -1.48 4.15 -8.90
C ALA A 83 -2.87 3.57 -8.63
N PRO A 84 -3.11 2.26 -8.84
CA PRO A 84 -4.42 1.66 -8.70
C PRO A 84 -4.81 1.49 -7.23
N ALA A 85 -6.11 1.49 -6.95
CA ALA A 85 -6.64 1.10 -5.66
C ALA A 85 -6.47 -0.39 -5.39
N ARG A 86 -6.52 -0.75 -4.11
CA ARG A 86 -6.62 -2.15 -3.68
C ARG A 86 -7.75 -2.32 -2.66
N LEU A 87 -8.38 -3.49 -2.66
CA LEU A 87 -9.20 -3.96 -1.55
C LEU A 87 -8.32 -4.82 -0.64
N HIS A 88 -8.36 -4.54 0.65
CA HIS A 88 -7.68 -5.34 1.66
C HIS A 88 -8.64 -6.39 2.18
N LEU A 89 -8.45 -7.64 1.80
CA LEU A 89 -9.36 -8.73 2.12
C LEU A 89 -9.15 -9.31 3.52
N GLY A 90 -8.12 -8.87 4.24
CA GLY A 90 -7.93 -9.21 5.63
C GLY A 90 -6.50 -9.49 6.03
N PHE A 91 -6.32 -9.67 7.35
CA PHE A 91 -5.09 -10.14 7.96
C PHE A 91 -5.15 -11.65 8.21
N LEU A 92 -4.00 -12.31 8.18
CA LEU A 92 -3.89 -13.74 8.51
C LEU A 92 -3.88 -13.95 10.02
N ASP A 93 -3.06 -13.19 10.73
CA ASP A 93 -2.94 -13.21 12.19
C ASP A 93 -2.58 -11.82 12.75
N PRO A 94 -3.57 -10.99 13.06
CA PRO A 94 -3.31 -9.63 13.57
C PRO A 94 -2.55 -9.56 14.89
N SER A 95 -2.58 -10.64 15.69
CA SER A 95 -2.04 -10.68 17.06
C SER A 95 -0.76 -11.51 17.24
N ALA A 96 -0.24 -12.15 16.18
CA ALA A 96 0.87 -13.08 16.26
C ALA A 96 0.60 -14.34 17.07
N SER A 97 -0.64 -14.82 17.11
CA SER A 97 -1.02 -16.04 17.85
C SER A 97 -0.36 -17.31 17.29
N LEU A 98 0.07 -17.27 16.02
CA LEU A 98 0.81 -18.31 15.31
C LEU A 98 2.30 -17.98 15.11
N GLY A 99 2.79 -16.93 15.79
CA GLY A 99 4.21 -16.56 15.80
C GLY A 99 4.59 -15.37 14.93
N ARG A 100 3.91 -15.11 13.80
CA ARG A 100 4.16 -13.95 12.94
C ARG A 100 2.96 -13.03 12.89
N ARG A 101 3.19 -11.76 13.23
CA ARG A 101 2.13 -10.75 13.29
C ARG A 101 1.72 -10.31 11.88
N PHE A 102 0.43 -10.09 11.71
CA PHE A 102 -0.21 -9.64 10.49
C PHE A 102 -0.22 -10.73 9.41
N GLY A 103 0.55 -10.57 8.32
CA GLY A 103 0.25 -11.25 7.07
C GLY A 103 -1.08 -10.75 6.50
N SER A 104 -1.16 -10.55 5.20
CA SER A 104 -2.35 -9.97 4.61
C SER A 104 -2.70 -10.60 3.27
N ILE A 105 -3.98 -10.51 2.93
CA ILE A 105 -4.49 -10.84 1.60
C ILE A 105 -5.24 -9.64 1.03
N GLY A 106 -5.12 -9.39 -0.29
CA GLY A 106 -5.81 -8.30 -0.95
C GLY A 106 -5.80 -8.41 -2.46
N VAL A 107 -6.63 -7.63 -3.12
CA VAL A 107 -6.77 -7.59 -4.57
C VAL A 107 -6.69 -6.17 -5.10
N VAL A 108 -5.98 -5.97 -6.21
CA VAL A 108 -5.90 -4.70 -6.92
C VAL A 108 -7.08 -4.58 -7.88
N ILE A 109 -7.68 -3.40 -7.95
CA ILE A 109 -8.91 -3.17 -8.73
C ILE A 109 -8.73 -2.04 -9.73
N GLU A 110 -9.48 -2.13 -10.84
CA GLU A 110 -9.61 -1.05 -11.81
C GLU A 110 -10.62 0.01 -11.35
N GLY A 111 -10.65 1.13 -12.05
CA GLY A 111 -11.68 2.15 -11.90
C GLY A 111 -11.54 3.08 -10.69
N PHE A 112 -10.58 2.82 -9.82
CA PHE A 112 -10.19 3.68 -8.71
C PHE A 112 -8.67 3.84 -8.73
N GLU A 113 -8.18 5.07 -8.81
CA GLU A 113 -6.74 5.34 -8.89
C GLU A 113 -6.35 6.69 -8.29
N THR A 114 -5.11 6.79 -7.87
CA THR A 114 -4.44 8.07 -7.62
C THR A 114 -3.60 8.41 -8.84
N GLU A 115 -3.76 9.61 -9.37
CA GLU A 115 -2.99 10.12 -10.50
C GLU A 115 -2.28 11.41 -10.09
N VAL A 116 -0.95 11.43 -10.26
CA VAL A 116 -0.11 12.58 -9.95
C VAL A 116 0.76 12.92 -11.14
N GLU A 117 1.07 14.21 -11.29
CA GLU A 117 1.98 14.71 -12.31
C GLU A 117 3.09 15.54 -11.65
N LEU A 118 4.32 15.34 -12.07
CA LEU A 118 5.49 16.03 -11.59
C LEU A 118 6.17 16.77 -12.74
N SER A 119 6.54 18.03 -12.52
CA SER A 119 7.28 18.87 -13.47
C SER A 119 8.27 19.77 -12.74
N ALA A 120 9.23 20.36 -13.49
CA ALA A 120 10.13 21.37 -12.96
C ALA A 120 9.37 22.63 -12.53
N ALA A 121 9.91 23.32 -11.53
CA ALA A 121 9.36 24.59 -11.05
C ALA A 121 10.46 25.55 -10.59
N LEU A 122 10.13 26.84 -10.43
CA LEU A 122 11.06 27.81 -9.83
C LEU A 122 11.11 27.70 -8.30
N ALA A 123 10.03 27.21 -7.70
CA ALA A 123 9.91 26.92 -6.28
C ALA A 123 8.96 25.73 -6.11
N ASP A 124 9.11 25.02 -4.99
CA ASP A 124 8.21 23.90 -4.67
C ASP A 124 6.77 24.35 -4.56
N ARG A 125 5.91 23.63 -5.23
CA ARG A 125 4.46 23.81 -5.09
C ARG A 125 3.71 22.50 -5.26
N VAL A 126 2.58 22.41 -4.56
CA VAL A 126 1.60 21.33 -4.72
C VAL A 126 0.28 21.97 -5.12
N THR A 127 -0.33 21.44 -6.16
CA THR A 127 -1.67 21.83 -6.61
C THR A 127 -2.55 20.61 -6.75
N ALA A 128 -3.85 20.77 -6.77
CA ALA A 128 -4.80 19.70 -6.94
C ALA A 128 -5.95 20.12 -7.85
N ASP A 129 -6.48 19.18 -8.62
CA ASP A 129 -7.57 19.42 -9.57
C ASP A 129 -8.96 19.08 -8.98
N THR A 130 -8.99 18.38 -7.84
CA THR A 130 -10.22 17.92 -7.18
C THR A 130 -10.25 18.37 -5.71
N PRO A 131 -11.44 18.53 -5.12
CA PRO A 131 -11.58 18.88 -3.69
C PRO A 131 -10.82 17.87 -2.80
N GLU A 132 -10.97 16.58 -3.06
CA GLU A 132 -10.29 15.51 -2.30
C GLU A 132 -8.77 15.62 -2.43
N GLY A 133 -8.28 16.11 -3.58
CA GLY A 133 -6.86 16.39 -3.79
C GLY A 133 -6.37 17.56 -2.96
N HIS A 134 -7.16 18.63 -2.81
CA HIS A 134 -6.81 19.76 -1.95
C HIS A 134 -6.63 19.32 -0.49
N ASP A 135 -7.50 18.44 0.01
CA ASP A 135 -7.38 17.87 1.37
C ASP A 135 -6.09 17.05 1.57
N GLN A 136 -5.49 16.55 0.50
CA GLN A 136 -4.25 15.78 0.53
C GLN A 136 -2.99 16.60 0.20
N ALA A 137 -3.11 17.88 -0.14
CA ALA A 137 -2.00 18.70 -0.62
C ALA A 137 -0.86 18.84 0.42
N GLU A 138 -1.18 19.05 1.69
CA GLU A 138 -0.18 19.16 2.76
C GLU A 138 0.56 17.82 2.97
N ARG A 139 -0.17 16.72 2.95
CA ARG A 139 0.43 15.37 3.02
C ARG A 139 1.33 15.10 1.82
N ALA A 140 0.92 15.49 0.63
CA ALA A 140 1.73 15.36 -0.58
C ALA A 140 3.02 16.19 -0.50
N ALA A 141 2.94 17.43 -0.01
CA ALA A 141 4.11 18.27 0.25
C ALA A 141 5.06 17.64 1.30
N SER A 142 4.50 17.04 2.36
CA SER A 142 5.28 16.30 3.35
C SER A 142 6.04 15.12 2.73
N HIS A 143 5.41 14.37 1.81
CA HIS A 143 6.07 13.29 1.09
C HIS A 143 7.22 13.79 0.20
N LEU A 144 7.06 14.92 -0.51
CA LEU A 144 8.15 15.51 -1.28
C LEU A 144 9.34 15.92 -0.40
N ARG A 145 9.07 16.55 0.74
CA ARG A 145 10.14 16.91 1.71
C ARG A 145 10.91 15.68 2.18
N ALA A 146 10.20 14.63 2.61
CA ALA A 146 10.82 13.38 3.05
C ALA A 146 11.67 12.71 1.96
N LEU A 147 11.21 12.71 0.71
CA LEU A 147 11.98 12.18 -0.42
C LEU A 147 13.26 12.96 -0.66
N ARG A 148 13.23 14.28 -0.58
CA ARG A 148 14.41 15.15 -0.71
C ARG A 148 15.43 14.92 0.39
N GLU A 149 14.97 14.88 1.64
CA GLU A 149 15.83 14.60 2.80
C GLU A 149 16.53 13.25 2.67
N ARG A 150 15.85 12.24 2.12
CA ARG A 150 16.41 10.89 1.95
C ARG A 150 17.32 10.75 0.74
N SER A 151 17.03 11.47 -0.33
CA SER A 151 17.78 11.35 -1.61
C SER A 151 18.87 12.39 -1.81
N GLY A 152 18.80 13.54 -1.12
CA GLY A 152 19.65 14.70 -1.35
C GLY A 152 19.29 15.51 -2.62
N CYS A 153 18.23 15.15 -3.33
CA CYS A 153 17.80 15.90 -4.53
C CYS A 153 17.09 17.18 -4.12
N ALA A 154 17.60 18.34 -4.53
CA ALA A 154 17.11 19.67 -4.11
C ALA A 154 16.37 20.45 -5.22
N GLU A 155 16.25 19.91 -6.43
CA GLU A 155 15.60 20.58 -7.56
C GLU A 155 14.14 20.91 -7.21
N PRO A 156 13.68 22.19 -7.36
CA PRO A 156 12.30 22.55 -7.08
C PRO A 156 11.34 21.90 -8.07
N LEU A 157 10.21 21.40 -7.56
CA LEU A 157 9.25 20.65 -8.34
C LEU A 157 7.83 21.17 -8.14
N HIS A 158 7.03 21.10 -9.21
CA HIS A 158 5.59 21.24 -9.15
C HIS A 158 4.96 19.83 -9.14
N LEU A 159 4.32 19.48 -8.04
CA LEU A 159 3.50 18.29 -7.90
C LEU A 159 2.03 18.67 -8.07
N ARG A 160 1.38 18.10 -9.07
CA ARG A 160 -0.05 18.25 -9.32
C ARG A 160 -0.78 16.95 -9.00
N LEU A 161 -1.78 17.03 -8.13
CA LEU A 161 -2.67 15.91 -7.79
C LEU A 161 -3.86 15.97 -8.76
N LEU A 162 -3.80 15.15 -9.84
CA LEU A 162 -4.84 15.12 -10.87
C LEU A 162 -6.08 14.39 -10.34
N ARG A 163 -5.85 13.30 -9.61
CA ARG A 163 -6.90 12.49 -8.97
C ARG A 163 -6.34 11.82 -7.73
N VAL A 164 -7.13 11.71 -6.69
CA VAL A 164 -6.77 10.96 -5.49
C VAL A 164 -7.87 9.97 -5.11
N LEU A 165 -7.47 8.85 -4.53
CA LEU A 165 -8.40 7.89 -3.95
C LEU A 165 -9.10 8.49 -2.72
N PRO A 166 -10.38 8.14 -2.47
CA PRO A 166 -11.09 8.57 -1.27
C PRO A 166 -10.30 8.24 0.00
N ALA A 167 -10.04 9.26 0.80
CA ALA A 167 -9.36 9.09 2.08
C ALA A 167 -10.22 8.23 3.02
N HIS A 168 -9.58 7.36 3.78
CA HIS A 168 -10.24 6.48 4.76
C HIS A 168 -11.35 5.57 4.20
N GLY A 169 -11.45 5.45 2.87
CA GLY A 169 -12.44 4.62 2.17
C GLY A 169 -12.11 3.12 2.11
N GLY A 170 -10.97 2.66 2.62
CA GLY A 170 -10.57 1.24 2.50
C GLY A 170 -9.78 0.91 1.21
N PHE A 171 -9.54 1.88 0.32
CA PHE A 171 -8.89 1.71 -0.98
C PHE A 171 -7.35 1.75 -0.95
N GLY A 172 -6.73 1.97 0.21
CA GLY A 172 -5.27 2.13 0.33
C GLY A 172 -4.75 3.50 -0.06
N SER A 173 -5.61 4.52 -0.06
CA SER A 173 -5.33 5.88 -0.54
C SER A 173 -4.01 6.46 -0.05
N GLY A 174 -3.73 6.36 1.26
CA GLY A 174 -2.49 6.90 1.82
C GLY A 174 -1.21 6.23 1.32
N THR A 175 -1.24 4.92 1.04
CA THR A 175 -0.10 4.18 0.49
C THR A 175 0.05 4.47 -1.00
N GLN A 176 -1.05 4.49 -1.75
CA GLN A 176 -1.01 4.76 -3.18
C GLN A 176 -0.57 6.19 -3.49
N LEU A 177 -1.03 7.19 -2.71
CA LEU A 177 -0.55 8.56 -2.83
C LEU A 177 0.96 8.68 -2.56
N ALA A 178 1.43 8.10 -1.46
CA ALA A 178 2.85 8.13 -1.11
C ALA A 178 3.73 7.47 -2.18
N LEU A 179 3.33 6.29 -2.67
CA LEU A 179 4.09 5.56 -3.69
C LEU A 179 4.00 6.22 -5.06
N ALA A 180 2.86 6.82 -5.42
CA ALA A 180 2.72 7.58 -6.66
C ALA A 180 3.70 8.76 -6.68
N ILE A 181 3.74 9.56 -5.62
CA ILE A 181 4.69 10.67 -5.47
C ILE A 181 6.12 10.16 -5.45
N GLY A 182 6.41 9.11 -4.65
CA GLY A 182 7.74 8.55 -4.51
C GLY A 182 8.29 8.00 -5.83
N ARG A 183 7.48 7.28 -6.59
CA ARG A 183 7.90 6.71 -7.88
C ARG A 183 8.03 7.79 -8.96
N ALA A 184 7.12 8.79 -9.00
CA ALA A 184 7.25 9.93 -9.90
C ALA A 184 8.53 10.73 -9.62
N PHE A 185 8.84 10.96 -8.33
CA PHE A 185 10.07 11.62 -7.89
C PHE A 185 11.33 10.80 -8.27
N ALA A 186 11.32 9.49 -7.99
CA ALA A 186 12.43 8.61 -8.37
C ALA A 186 12.66 8.59 -9.89
N GLN A 187 11.58 8.53 -10.67
CA GLN A 187 11.65 8.59 -12.14
C GLN A 187 12.18 9.95 -12.61
N TRP A 188 11.73 11.06 -12.01
CA TRP A 188 12.19 12.41 -12.36
C TRP A 188 13.71 12.55 -12.17
N HIS A 189 14.21 12.13 -11.01
CA HIS A 189 15.63 12.23 -10.66
C HIS A 189 16.46 11.01 -11.10
N ARG A 190 15.87 10.05 -11.83
CA ARG A 190 16.53 8.82 -12.30
C ARG A 190 17.17 8.03 -11.15
N LEU A 191 16.49 7.96 -10.01
CA LEU A 191 16.96 7.21 -8.86
C LEU A 191 16.58 5.73 -9.00
N ASP A 192 17.56 4.86 -8.82
CA ASP A 192 17.33 3.40 -8.74
C ASP A 192 16.94 3.02 -7.31
N VAL A 193 15.65 3.22 -7.00
CA VAL A 193 15.08 2.92 -5.68
C VAL A 193 13.88 2.00 -5.84
N SER A 194 13.89 0.89 -5.11
CA SER A 194 12.79 -0.08 -5.13
C SER A 194 11.53 0.49 -4.45
N THR A 195 10.36 -0.01 -4.84
CA THR A 195 9.08 0.39 -4.22
C THR A 195 9.01 0.10 -2.72
N PRO A 196 9.51 -1.05 -2.20
CA PRO A 196 9.62 -1.26 -0.76
C PRO A 196 10.48 -0.21 -0.05
N MET A 197 11.59 0.23 -0.67
CA MET A 197 12.43 1.30 -0.10
C MET A 197 11.72 2.64 -0.10
N LEU A 198 11.01 3.01 -1.18
CA LEU A 198 10.17 4.22 -1.21
C LEU A 198 9.08 4.16 -0.13
N ALA A 199 8.44 3.00 0.05
CA ALA A 199 7.46 2.80 1.11
C ALA A 199 8.08 3.01 2.50
N HIS A 200 9.26 2.47 2.73
CA HIS A 200 10.00 2.66 4.00
C HIS A 200 10.34 4.14 4.23
N TRP A 201 10.88 4.86 3.25
CA TRP A 201 11.18 6.29 3.34
C TRP A 201 9.95 7.13 3.70
N LEU A 202 8.79 6.71 3.20
CA LEU A 202 7.52 7.41 3.36
C LEU A 202 6.66 6.86 4.52
N GLY A 203 7.22 5.98 5.36
CA GLY A 203 6.56 5.42 6.53
C GLY A 203 5.36 4.51 6.19
N ARG A 204 5.44 3.75 5.10
CA ARG A 204 4.38 2.82 4.64
C ARG A 204 4.79 1.36 4.81
N GLY A 205 3.79 0.46 4.83
CA GLY A 205 4.05 -0.98 4.90
C GLY A 205 4.22 -1.56 6.30
N GLN A 206 3.94 -0.80 7.35
CA GLN A 206 4.15 -1.22 8.74
C GLN A 206 3.25 -2.38 9.21
N ARG A 207 2.16 -2.68 8.50
CA ARG A 207 1.21 -3.75 8.85
C ARG A 207 0.93 -4.70 7.70
N SER A 208 0.93 -4.19 6.46
CA SER A 208 0.58 -4.94 5.27
C SER A 208 1.42 -4.47 4.08
N GLY A 209 1.91 -5.41 3.30
CA GLY A 209 2.60 -5.19 2.03
C GLY A 209 1.67 -5.12 0.81
N ILE A 210 0.37 -5.41 0.97
CA ILE A 210 -0.56 -5.50 -0.17
C ILE A 210 -0.59 -4.23 -1.02
N GLY A 211 -0.56 -3.04 -0.38
CA GLY A 211 -0.51 -1.77 -1.11
C GLY A 211 0.80 -1.55 -1.86
N ILE A 212 1.92 -2.08 -1.34
CA ILE A 212 3.26 -1.96 -1.93
C ILE A 212 3.39 -2.92 -3.12
N HIS A 213 3.11 -4.21 -2.89
CA HIS A 213 3.19 -5.22 -3.96
C HIS A 213 2.12 -5.03 -5.03
N GLY A 214 0.93 -4.56 -4.62
CA GLY A 214 -0.15 -4.23 -5.55
C GLY A 214 0.18 -3.05 -6.46
N PHE A 215 0.93 -2.08 -5.95
CA PHE A 215 1.46 -0.97 -6.73
C PHE A 215 2.37 -1.45 -7.87
N ASP A 216 3.22 -2.45 -7.63
CA ASP A 216 4.14 -2.96 -8.66
C ASP A 216 3.50 -4.01 -9.58
N LEU A 217 2.65 -4.90 -9.05
CA LEU A 217 2.32 -6.15 -9.72
C LEU A 217 0.84 -6.31 -10.09
N GLY A 218 -0.08 -5.70 -9.34
CA GLY A 218 -1.51 -6.01 -9.46
C GLY A 218 -1.87 -7.45 -9.08
N GLY A 219 -3.14 -7.83 -9.25
CA GLY A 219 -3.67 -9.16 -8.99
C GLY A 219 -4.11 -9.40 -7.55
N LEU A 220 -4.34 -10.65 -7.20
CA LEU A 220 -4.53 -11.15 -5.84
C LEU A 220 -3.17 -11.38 -5.22
N LEU A 221 -2.97 -10.86 -4.01
CA LEU A 221 -1.69 -10.83 -3.33
C LEU A 221 -1.82 -11.38 -1.92
N VAL A 222 -0.82 -12.12 -1.48
CA VAL A 222 -0.64 -12.53 -0.08
C VAL A 222 0.75 -12.09 0.37
N ASP A 223 0.83 -11.38 1.48
CA ASP A 223 2.08 -11.00 2.13
C ASP A 223 2.28 -11.71 3.47
N GLY A 224 3.53 -11.83 3.89
CA GLY A 224 3.92 -12.53 5.12
C GLY A 224 3.95 -11.65 6.37
N GLY A 225 3.38 -10.44 6.33
CA GLY A 225 3.49 -9.45 7.41
C GLY A 225 4.88 -8.80 7.48
N PRO A 226 4.99 -7.61 8.09
CA PRO A 226 6.26 -6.90 8.21
C PRO A 226 7.30 -7.72 8.99
N GLY A 227 8.56 -7.56 8.59
CA GLY A 227 9.70 -8.16 9.26
C GLY A 227 10.06 -7.45 10.56
N ALA A 228 11.07 -7.99 11.26
CA ALA A 228 11.73 -7.28 12.34
C ALA A 228 12.30 -5.94 11.82
N GLU A 229 12.45 -4.96 12.73
CA GLU A 229 13.03 -3.65 12.42
C GLU A 229 12.26 -2.84 11.34
N GLY A 230 10.96 -3.13 11.12
CA GLY A 230 10.13 -2.38 10.19
C GLY A 230 10.39 -2.68 8.71
N HIS A 231 11.08 -3.77 8.39
CA HIS A 231 11.22 -4.22 7.01
C HIS A 231 9.84 -4.47 6.39
N PRO A 232 9.62 -4.05 5.13
CA PRO A 232 8.37 -4.31 4.43
C PRO A 232 8.02 -5.80 4.41
N ALA A 233 6.72 -6.09 4.46
CA ALA A 233 6.21 -7.45 4.39
C ALA A 233 6.66 -8.14 3.09
N PRO A 234 7.24 -9.35 3.14
CA PRO A 234 7.60 -10.09 1.94
C PRO A 234 6.35 -10.55 1.19
N LEU A 235 6.39 -10.50 -0.13
CA LEU A 235 5.36 -11.11 -0.97
C LEU A 235 5.49 -12.64 -0.88
N LEU A 236 4.39 -13.32 -0.54
CA LEU A 236 4.32 -14.78 -0.48
C LEU A 236 3.69 -15.37 -1.75
N SER A 237 2.64 -14.72 -2.27
CA SER A 237 1.94 -15.17 -3.47
C SER A 237 1.37 -14.00 -4.25
N ARG A 238 1.39 -14.13 -5.58
CA ARG A 238 0.70 -13.25 -6.52
C ARG A 238 0.01 -14.09 -7.59
N ILE A 239 -1.30 -13.92 -7.73
CA ILE A 239 -2.11 -14.63 -8.73
C ILE A 239 -2.84 -13.59 -9.58
N ALA A 240 -2.82 -13.75 -10.91
CA ALA A 240 -3.70 -13.02 -11.79
C ALA A 240 -5.12 -13.57 -11.64
N LEU A 241 -6.08 -12.73 -11.27
CA LEU A 241 -7.47 -13.16 -11.24
C LEU A 241 -8.03 -13.29 -12.67
N PRO A 242 -8.99 -14.21 -12.91
CA PRO A 242 -9.65 -14.30 -14.19
C PRO A 242 -10.23 -12.96 -14.65
N GLU A 243 -10.02 -12.62 -15.93
CA GLU A 243 -10.41 -11.32 -16.50
C GLU A 243 -11.92 -11.10 -16.54
N ASP A 244 -12.70 -12.19 -16.54
CA ASP A 244 -14.17 -12.14 -16.53
C ASP A 244 -14.74 -11.78 -15.17
N TRP A 245 -14.00 -12.00 -14.08
CA TRP A 245 -14.49 -11.71 -12.73
C TRP A 245 -14.75 -10.22 -12.56
N ARG A 246 -15.78 -9.91 -11.76
CA ARG A 246 -16.16 -8.52 -11.44
C ARG A 246 -16.30 -8.35 -9.94
N ILE A 247 -16.21 -7.11 -9.54
CA ILE A 247 -16.32 -6.71 -8.13
C ILE A 247 -17.34 -5.60 -8.05
N LEU A 248 -18.47 -5.88 -7.40
CA LEU A 248 -19.41 -4.85 -7.00
C LEU A 248 -18.85 -4.19 -5.74
N VAL A 249 -18.36 -2.98 -5.86
CA VAL A 249 -17.87 -2.15 -4.77
C VAL A 249 -19.02 -1.31 -4.24
N ALA A 250 -19.26 -1.37 -2.92
CA ALA A 250 -20.29 -0.60 -2.23
C ALA A 250 -19.62 0.33 -1.22
N GLN A 251 -19.52 1.63 -1.54
CA GLN A 251 -18.91 2.63 -0.69
C GLN A 251 -19.95 3.50 0.02
N ASP A 252 -19.94 3.52 1.34
CA ASP A 252 -20.72 4.48 2.12
C ASP A 252 -19.91 5.77 2.31
N ARG A 253 -20.33 6.85 1.62
CA ARG A 253 -19.64 8.14 1.66
C ARG A 253 -19.92 8.96 2.92
N ARG A 254 -20.86 8.53 3.76
CA ARG A 254 -21.18 9.20 5.02
C ARG A 254 -20.28 8.77 6.16
N GLU A 255 -19.65 7.60 6.01
CA GLU A 255 -18.82 6.99 7.04
C GLU A 255 -17.34 7.14 6.69
N HIS A 256 -16.52 7.18 7.71
CA HIS A 256 -15.07 7.21 7.59
C HIS A 256 -14.46 6.01 8.30
N GLY A 257 -13.58 5.33 7.63
CA GLY A 257 -12.84 4.21 8.22
C GLY A 257 -11.75 4.67 9.17
N LEU A 258 -11.33 3.79 10.06
CA LEU A 258 -10.17 4.02 10.92
C LEU A 258 -8.89 4.06 10.08
N ALA A 259 -7.99 4.98 10.42
CA ALA A 259 -6.68 5.09 9.76
C ALA A 259 -5.61 5.68 10.70
N GLY A 260 -4.34 5.43 10.39
CA GLY A 260 -3.23 6.01 11.14
C GLY A 260 -3.23 5.62 12.61
N ASN A 261 -3.21 6.61 13.50
CA ASN A 261 -3.14 6.42 14.96
C ASN A 261 -4.42 5.80 15.52
N ASP A 262 -5.60 6.15 14.97
CA ASP A 262 -6.88 5.60 15.43
C ASP A 262 -6.97 4.10 15.12
N GLU A 263 -6.51 3.68 13.94
CA GLU A 263 -6.41 2.27 13.57
C GLU A 263 -5.39 1.53 14.46
N GLN A 264 -4.26 2.17 14.80
CA GLN A 264 -3.28 1.59 15.72
C GLN A 264 -3.86 1.43 17.13
N GLY A 265 -4.56 2.45 17.62
CA GLY A 265 -5.24 2.41 18.92
C GLY A 265 -6.30 1.32 18.98
N ALA A 266 -7.13 1.21 17.95
CA ALA A 266 -8.15 0.17 17.85
C ALA A 266 -7.53 -1.25 17.80
N MET A 267 -6.45 -1.44 17.03
CA MET A 267 -5.72 -2.72 17.00
C MET A 267 -5.08 -3.06 18.35
N ALA A 268 -4.59 -2.08 19.10
CA ALA A 268 -4.02 -2.29 20.42
C ALA A 268 -5.10 -2.63 21.47
N GLY A 269 -6.32 -2.12 21.30
CA GLY A 269 -7.46 -2.39 22.17
C GLY A 269 -8.13 -3.76 21.93
N LEU A 270 -7.79 -4.45 20.82
CA LEU A 270 -8.27 -5.81 20.57
C LEU A 270 -7.49 -6.83 21.40
N GLY A 271 -8.20 -7.78 21.98
CA GLY A 271 -7.57 -8.95 22.58
C GLY A 271 -6.83 -9.81 21.55
N ALA A 272 -6.00 -10.75 22.03
CA ALA A 272 -5.35 -11.70 21.15
C ALA A 272 -6.38 -12.51 20.33
N MET A 273 -6.13 -12.66 19.03
CA MET A 273 -6.95 -13.55 18.21
C MET A 273 -6.73 -15.00 18.66
N PRO A 274 -7.80 -15.78 18.89
CA PRO A 274 -7.62 -17.19 19.18
C PRO A 274 -6.82 -17.91 18.10
N THR A 275 -5.83 -18.69 18.49
CA THR A 275 -4.93 -19.43 17.56
C THR A 275 -5.71 -20.27 16.55
N ALA A 276 -6.79 -20.93 16.98
CA ALA A 276 -7.64 -21.71 16.08
C ALA A 276 -8.29 -20.85 14.99
N ARG A 277 -8.68 -19.60 15.30
CA ARG A 277 -9.25 -18.66 14.31
C ARG A 277 -8.20 -18.21 13.30
N ALA A 278 -6.99 -17.85 13.75
CA ALA A 278 -5.88 -17.51 12.86
C ALA A 278 -5.49 -18.70 11.95
N ALA A 279 -5.44 -19.91 12.52
CA ALA A 279 -5.19 -21.13 11.76
C ALA A 279 -6.27 -21.41 10.71
N GLU A 280 -7.54 -21.19 11.05
CA GLU A 280 -8.66 -21.33 10.10
C GLU A 280 -8.54 -20.31 8.95
N ILE A 281 -8.21 -19.05 9.25
CA ILE A 281 -7.99 -18.02 8.21
C ILE A 281 -6.84 -18.46 7.28
N CYS A 282 -5.71 -18.92 7.82
CA CYS A 282 -4.60 -19.42 7.02
C CYS A 282 -5.00 -20.62 6.16
N HIS A 283 -5.80 -21.55 6.71
CA HIS A 283 -6.36 -22.69 5.99
C HIS A 283 -7.23 -22.24 4.81
N GLU A 284 -8.17 -21.31 5.04
CA GLU A 284 -9.04 -20.79 3.99
C GLU A 284 -8.24 -20.13 2.87
N VAL A 285 -7.19 -19.35 3.20
CA VAL A 285 -6.30 -18.76 2.20
C VAL A 285 -5.60 -19.83 1.37
N LEU A 286 -4.96 -20.81 2.03
CA LEU A 286 -4.10 -21.81 1.36
C LEU A 286 -4.90 -22.87 0.61
N MET A 287 -6.04 -23.29 1.14
CA MET A 287 -6.77 -24.45 0.63
C MET A 287 -8.00 -24.09 -0.20
N ARG A 288 -8.44 -22.83 -0.17
CA ARG A 288 -9.61 -22.38 -0.95
C ARG A 288 -9.34 -21.16 -1.80
N VAL A 289 -8.85 -20.06 -1.21
CA VAL A 289 -8.72 -18.78 -1.93
C VAL A 289 -7.63 -18.86 -3.00
N LEU A 290 -6.43 -19.29 -2.65
CA LEU A 290 -5.33 -19.38 -3.62
C LEU A 290 -5.56 -20.44 -4.69
N PRO A 291 -5.96 -21.69 -4.38
CA PRO A 291 -6.29 -22.68 -5.41
C PRO A 291 -7.47 -22.24 -6.29
N GLY A 292 -8.54 -21.70 -5.67
CA GLY A 292 -9.71 -21.21 -6.39
C GLY A 292 -9.39 -20.08 -7.37
N ALA A 293 -8.51 -19.15 -6.96
CA ALA A 293 -8.04 -18.08 -7.84
C ALA A 293 -7.13 -18.60 -8.97
N ALA A 294 -6.21 -19.49 -8.65
CA ALA A 294 -5.25 -20.05 -9.62
C ALA A 294 -5.92 -20.97 -10.65
N GLY A 295 -6.91 -21.76 -10.21
CA GLY A 295 -7.67 -22.69 -11.06
C GLY A 295 -8.94 -22.09 -11.66
N ALA A 296 -9.23 -20.80 -11.45
CA ALA A 296 -10.50 -20.15 -11.82
C ALA A 296 -11.75 -20.86 -11.25
N GLU A 297 -11.61 -21.51 -10.09
CA GLU A 297 -12.68 -22.20 -9.38
C GLU A 297 -13.41 -21.20 -8.47
N PHE A 298 -14.33 -20.41 -9.06
CA PHE A 298 -15.00 -19.31 -8.38
C PHE A 298 -15.67 -19.73 -7.08
N GLY A 299 -16.34 -20.88 -7.05
CA GLY A 299 -17.08 -21.36 -5.88
C GLY A 299 -16.17 -21.55 -4.65
N SER A 300 -14.99 -22.20 -4.83
CA SER A 300 -14.00 -22.38 -3.77
C SER A 300 -13.45 -21.03 -3.28
N PHE A 301 -13.08 -20.16 -4.21
CA PHE A 301 -12.62 -18.81 -3.92
C PHE A 301 -13.63 -18.01 -3.10
N ALA A 302 -14.89 -17.98 -3.54
CA ALA A 302 -15.95 -17.18 -2.92
C ALA A 302 -16.26 -17.63 -1.48
N VAL A 303 -16.31 -18.95 -1.26
CA VAL A 303 -16.50 -19.53 0.07
C VAL A 303 -15.33 -19.15 0.99
N GLY A 304 -14.09 -19.31 0.52
CA GLY A 304 -12.90 -18.98 1.31
C GLY A 304 -12.84 -17.51 1.70
N VAL A 305 -13.00 -16.58 0.75
CA VAL A 305 -12.99 -15.14 1.03
C VAL A 305 -14.11 -14.76 2.00
N SER A 306 -15.34 -15.23 1.78
CA SER A 306 -16.48 -14.90 2.65
C SER A 306 -16.27 -15.46 4.07
N ARG A 307 -15.66 -16.65 4.21
CA ARG A 307 -15.33 -17.23 5.51
C ARG A 307 -14.28 -16.40 6.26
N ILE A 308 -13.20 -16.00 5.59
CA ILE A 308 -12.18 -15.11 6.15
C ILE A 308 -12.81 -13.81 6.65
N GLN A 309 -13.66 -13.19 5.81
CA GLN A 309 -14.32 -11.94 6.13
C GLN A 309 -15.27 -12.05 7.34
N LYS A 310 -15.98 -13.17 7.47
CA LYS A 310 -16.81 -13.46 8.64
C LYS A 310 -15.97 -13.55 9.92
N LEU A 311 -14.87 -14.34 9.89
CA LEU A 311 -13.98 -14.52 11.04
C LEU A 311 -13.34 -13.20 11.50
N LEU A 312 -12.91 -12.38 10.55
CA LEU A 312 -12.32 -11.07 10.83
C LEU A 312 -13.36 -10.05 11.28
N GLY A 313 -14.55 -10.04 10.67
CA GLY A 313 -15.66 -9.16 11.08
C GLY A 313 -16.06 -9.40 12.53
N GLU A 314 -16.19 -10.66 12.95
CA GLU A 314 -16.45 -11.04 14.33
C GLU A 314 -15.31 -10.62 15.29
N TYR A 315 -14.04 -10.75 14.84
CA TYR A 315 -12.90 -10.34 15.64
C TYR A 315 -12.81 -8.82 15.81
N PHE A 316 -13.12 -8.04 14.77
CA PHE A 316 -13.07 -6.59 14.79
C PHE A 316 -14.33 -5.93 15.34
N ALA A 317 -15.43 -6.67 15.52
CA ALA A 317 -16.71 -6.14 15.96
C ALA A 317 -16.63 -5.23 17.22
N PRO A 318 -15.84 -5.54 18.27
CA PRO A 318 -15.73 -4.64 19.43
C PRO A 318 -15.29 -3.22 19.07
N MET A 319 -14.43 -3.06 18.06
CA MET A 319 -13.94 -1.76 17.58
C MET A 319 -14.81 -1.14 16.49
N GLN A 320 -15.85 -1.85 16.05
CA GLN A 320 -16.83 -1.43 15.05
C GLN A 320 -18.23 -1.28 15.65
N SER A 321 -18.32 -0.84 16.91
CA SER A 321 -19.59 -0.68 17.65
C SER A 321 -20.41 -1.97 17.71
N GLY A 322 -19.74 -3.11 17.88
CA GLY A 322 -20.38 -4.44 17.95
C GLY A 322 -20.80 -5.01 16.59
N ARG A 323 -20.44 -4.38 15.47
CA ARG A 323 -20.84 -4.79 14.12
C ARG A 323 -19.68 -5.46 13.38
N ALA A 324 -19.99 -6.43 12.53
CA ALA A 324 -19.00 -7.06 11.65
C ALA A 324 -18.49 -6.11 10.54
N TYR A 325 -19.19 -5.02 10.26
CA TYR A 325 -18.88 -4.03 9.23
C TYR A 325 -18.84 -2.62 9.84
N THR A 326 -17.93 -1.78 9.38
CA THR A 326 -17.80 -0.38 9.81
C THR A 326 -19.10 0.40 9.51
N SER A 327 -19.60 0.31 8.28
CA SER A 327 -20.89 0.90 7.88
C SER A 327 -22.04 -0.08 8.09
N ALA A 328 -23.08 0.37 8.77
CA ALA A 328 -24.29 -0.41 8.93
C ALA A 328 -25.01 -0.68 7.61
N ALA A 329 -25.01 0.30 6.68
CA ALA A 329 -25.60 0.15 5.35
C ALA A 329 -24.86 -0.90 4.52
N VAL A 330 -23.53 -0.87 4.53
CA VAL A 330 -22.70 -1.91 3.90
C VAL A 330 -22.98 -3.27 4.55
N GLY A 331 -23.08 -3.34 5.88
CA GLY A 331 -23.36 -4.59 6.58
C GLY A 331 -24.70 -5.21 6.18
N ARG A 332 -25.78 -4.39 6.08
CA ARG A 332 -27.09 -4.86 5.59
C ARG A 332 -27.01 -5.37 4.16
N LEU A 333 -26.35 -4.62 3.28
CA LEU A 333 -26.19 -5.00 1.88
C LEU A 333 -25.41 -6.32 1.75
N MET A 334 -24.25 -6.45 2.40
CA MET A 334 -23.43 -7.68 2.34
C MET A 334 -24.16 -8.86 2.97
N GLY A 335 -24.90 -8.67 4.07
CA GLY A 335 -25.72 -9.70 4.69
C GLY A 335 -26.83 -10.20 3.74
N TRP A 336 -27.51 -9.29 3.03
CA TRP A 336 -28.52 -9.66 2.05
C TRP A 336 -27.92 -10.42 0.85
N ILE A 337 -26.77 -9.93 0.31
CA ILE A 337 -26.07 -10.62 -0.79
C ILE A 337 -25.67 -12.02 -0.37
N GLY A 338 -25.11 -12.19 0.84
CA GLY A 338 -24.70 -13.49 1.38
C GLY A 338 -25.83 -14.48 1.59
N ALA A 339 -27.07 -13.99 1.80
CA ALA A 339 -28.27 -14.81 1.95
C ALA A 339 -29.03 -15.02 0.62
N SER A 340 -28.64 -14.32 -0.44
CA SER A 340 -29.28 -14.38 -1.75
C SER A 340 -28.84 -15.59 -2.57
N ALA A 341 -29.57 -15.87 -3.67
CA ALA A 341 -29.19 -16.91 -4.64
C ALA A 341 -28.06 -16.48 -5.60
N HIS A 342 -27.41 -15.31 -5.34
CA HIS A 342 -26.31 -14.82 -6.16
C HIS A 342 -24.97 -15.21 -5.54
N PRO A 343 -24.23 -16.21 -6.08
CA PRO A 343 -22.94 -16.58 -5.52
C PRO A 343 -21.96 -15.41 -5.61
N ALA A 344 -21.40 -15.02 -4.47
CA ALA A 344 -20.44 -13.92 -4.38
C ALA A 344 -19.44 -14.13 -3.23
N ALA A 345 -18.21 -13.68 -3.42
CA ALA A 345 -17.27 -13.50 -2.32
C ALA A 345 -17.49 -12.13 -1.70
N ILE A 346 -18.04 -12.09 -0.49
CA ILE A 346 -18.44 -10.84 0.17
C ILE A 346 -17.53 -10.45 1.30
N GLY A 347 -17.42 -9.14 1.54
CA GLY A 347 -16.67 -8.64 2.67
C GLY A 347 -16.54 -7.12 2.71
N GLN A 348 -15.65 -6.66 3.59
CA GLN A 348 -15.28 -5.27 3.79
C GLN A 348 -13.79 -5.08 3.51
N SER A 349 -13.43 -3.98 2.88
CA SER A 349 -12.01 -3.64 2.66
C SER A 349 -11.40 -2.97 3.89
N SER A 350 -10.57 -3.70 4.62
CA SER A 350 -9.94 -3.24 5.87
C SER A 350 -10.98 -2.70 6.88
N TRP A 351 -10.71 -1.56 7.50
CA TRP A 351 -11.63 -0.84 8.41
C TRP A 351 -12.33 0.33 7.71
N GLY A 352 -12.38 0.29 6.38
CA GLY A 352 -13.07 1.30 5.60
C GLY A 352 -14.56 1.02 5.45
N PRO A 353 -15.37 2.06 5.15
CA PRO A 353 -16.80 1.91 4.92
C PRO A 353 -17.11 1.38 3.52
N THR A 354 -16.24 0.55 2.98
CA THR A 354 -16.37 -0.03 1.65
C THR A 354 -16.53 -1.54 1.73
N GLY A 355 -17.68 -2.02 1.32
CA GLY A 355 -17.96 -3.44 1.09
C GLY A 355 -17.62 -3.84 -0.33
N PHE A 356 -17.48 -5.13 -0.53
CA PHE A 356 -17.28 -5.71 -1.87
C PHE A 356 -18.03 -7.03 -2.02
N ALA A 357 -18.48 -7.30 -3.23
CA ALA A 357 -18.97 -8.59 -3.64
C ALA A 357 -18.27 -8.97 -4.96
N ILE A 358 -17.37 -9.97 -4.92
CA ILE A 358 -16.71 -10.49 -6.11
C ILE A 358 -17.60 -11.57 -6.71
N VAL A 359 -17.80 -11.53 -8.04
CA VAL A 359 -18.62 -12.46 -8.81
C VAL A 359 -17.86 -12.91 -10.06
N GLU A 360 -18.28 -14.03 -10.62
CA GLU A 360 -17.53 -14.70 -11.69
C GLU A 360 -17.65 -14.05 -13.08
N SER A 361 -18.58 -13.09 -13.30
CA SER A 361 -18.73 -12.46 -14.61
C SER A 361 -19.41 -11.09 -14.54
N GLN A 362 -19.33 -10.34 -15.64
CA GLN A 362 -20.01 -9.06 -15.82
C GLN A 362 -21.54 -9.23 -15.70
N SER A 363 -22.11 -10.23 -16.34
CA SER A 363 -23.55 -10.48 -16.29
C SER A 363 -24.04 -10.82 -14.87
N ARG A 364 -23.22 -11.55 -14.08
CA ARG A 364 -23.52 -11.82 -12.66
C ARG A 364 -23.47 -10.54 -11.82
N ALA A 365 -22.50 -9.65 -12.10
CA ALA A 365 -22.40 -8.37 -11.39
C ALA A 365 -23.59 -7.46 -11.67
N GLU A 366 -24.01 -7.36 -12.92
CA GLU A 366 -25.18 -6.59 -13.34
C GLU A 366 -26.48 -7.14 -12.78
N ALA A 367 -26.66 -8.46 -12.79
CA ALA A 367 -27.82 -9.13 -12.18
C ALA A 367 -27.86 -8.87 -10.66
N LEU A 368 -26.71 -8.94 -9.98
CA LEU A 368 -26.60 -8.65 -8.56
C LEU A 368 -26.93 -7.18 -8.27
N GLU A 369 -26.37 -6.24 -9.03
CA GLU A 369 -26.68 -4.80 -8.87
C GLU A 369 -28.16 -4.52 -9.09
N HIS A 370 -28.78 -5.12 -10.12
CA HIS A 370 -30.21 -4.99 -10.36
C HIS A 370 -31.04 -5.52 -9.20
N ALA A 371 -30.71 -6.70 -8.69
CA ALA A 371 -31.39 -7.31 -7.56
C ALA A 371 -31.29 -6.47 -6.27
N VAL A 372 -30.10 -5.91 -6.00
CA VAL A 372 -29.86 -5.00 -4.88
C VAL A 372 -30.70 -3.72 -4.99
N ARG A 373 -30.82 -3.15 -6.19
CA ARG A 373 -31.68 -1.98 -6.45
C ARG A 373 -33.16 -2.30 -6.28
N ALA A 374 -33.61 -3.44 -6.80
CA ALA A 374 -34.98 -3.91 -6.67
C ALA A 374 -35.37 -4.17 -5.20
N ALA A 375 -34.43 -4.62 -4.39
CA ALA A 375 -34.63 -4.83 -2.94
C ALA A 375 -34.55 -3.53 -2.11
N ALA A 376 -34.38 -2.36 -2.75
CA ALA A 376 -34.28 -1.04 -2.10
C ALA A 376 -33.18 -0.96 -1.02
N LEU A 377 -32.05 -1.65 -1.24
CA LEU A 377 -30.93 -1.72 -0.27
C LEU A 377 -29.89 -0.59 -0.45
N ILE A 378 -30.09 0.28 -1.45
CA ILE A 378 -29.19 1.39 -1.70
C ILE A 378 -29.67 2.60 -0.91
N GLU A 379 -29.09 2.77 0.26
CA GLU A 379 -29.37 3.92 1.11
C GLU A 379 -28.71 5.20 0.57
N PRO A 380 -29.23 6.39 0.92
CA PRO A 380 -28.57 7.65 0.61
C PRO A 380 -27.10 7.64 1.07
N GLY A 381 -26.18 8.04 0.20
CA GLY A 381 -24.74 8.02 0.47
C GLY A 381 -24.03 6.70 0.16
N LEU A 382 -24.76 5.60 -0.05
CA LEU A 382 -24.19 4.34 -0.52
C LEU A 382 -24.06 4.35 -2.04
N VAL A 383 -22.83 4.31 -2.54
CA VAL A 383 -22.51 4.30 -3.97
C VAL A 383 -22.04 2.93 -4.40
N LEU A 384 -22.69 2.38 -5.43
CA LEU A 384 -22.30 1.12 -6.05
C LEU A 384 -21.50 1.37 -7.32
N ARG A 385 -20.49 0.54 -7.55
CA ARG A 385 -19.70 0.53 -8.79
C ARG A 385 -19.21 -0.87 -9.10
N ILE A 386 -19.45 -1.34 -10.33
CA ILE A 386 -18.87 -2.59 -10.84
C ILE A 386 -17.49 -2.26 -11.42
N VAL A 387 -16.48 -3.00 -11.00
CA VAL A 387 -15.11 -2.87 -11.49
C VAL A 387 -14.50 -4.24 -11.79
N ALA A 388 -13.43 -4.27 -12.59
CA ALA A 388 -12.65 -5.48 -12.84
C ALA A 388 -11.50 -5.61 -11.81
N PRO A 389 -10.99 -6.83 -11.55
CA PRO A 389 -9.68 -7.01 -10.96
C PRO A 389 -8.60 -6.44 -11.88
N ARG A 390 -7.55 -5.86 -11.32
CA ARG A 390 -6.42 -5.31 -12.08
C ARG A 390 -5.20 -6.18 -11.90
N ASN A 391 -4.77 -6.84 -12.95
CA ASN A 391 -3.64 -7.79 -12.95
C ASN A 391 -2.29 -7.14 -13.28
N ARG A 392 -2.23 -5.81 -13.34
CA ARG A 392 -1.02 -5.01 -13.56
C ARG A 392 -0.87 -3.92 -12.50
N GLY A 393 0.34 -3.48 -12.29
CA GLY A 393 0.67 -2.44 -11.31
C GLY A 393 0.37 -1.03 -11.79
N ALA A 394 1.04 -0.07 -11.14
CA ALA A 394 1.00 1.34 -11.48
C ALA A 394 1.57 1.60 -12.88
N GLU A 395 1.10 2.66 -13.50
CA GLU A 395 1.52 3.11 -14.83
C GLU A 395 2.31 4.40 -14.73
N ILE A 396 3.47 4.44 -15.40
CA ILE A 396 4.33 5.61 -15.47
C ILE A 396 4.34 6.12 -16.89
N ILE A 397 4.05 7.42 -17.08
CA ILE A 397 4.10 8.12 -18.36
C ILE A 397 5.16 9.21 -18.23
N ASP A 398 6.32 8.98 -18.84
CA ASP A 398 7.45 9.92 -18.83
C ASP A 398 7.46 10.69 -20.17
N ARG A 399 7.07 11.95 -20.15
CA ARG A 399 7.02 12.84 -21.33
C ARG A 399 8.20 13.81 -21.40
N ARG A 400 9.25 13.55 -20.67
CA ARG A 400 10.43 14.40 -20.78
C ARG A 400 11.11 14.20 -22.14
N ALA A 401 11.45 15.31 -22.78
CA ALA A 401 12.22 15.28 -24.02
C ALA A 401 13.49 14.44 -23.78
N THR A 402 13.66 13.39 -24.55
CA THR A 402 14.94 12.66 -24.58
C THR A 402 15.97 13.66 -25.10
N ARG A 403 16.72 14.28 -24.20
CA ARG A 403 17.93 14.99 -24.59
C ARG A 403 18.82 13.93 -25.24
N ARG A 404 18.75 13.82 -26.56
CA ARG A 404 19.77 13.12 -27.31
C ARG A 404 21.08 13.78 -26.88
N ALA A 405 21.94 13.00 -26.22
CA ALA A 405 23.35 13.36 -26.05
C ALA A 405 23.86 13.70 -27.44
N ARG A 406 24.19 14.96 -27.66
CA ARG A 406 25.00 15.40 -28.77
C ARG A 406 26.46 15.26 -28.38
#